data_9d7d067cd2879a68ab5dad688b142358
#
_entry.id   9d7d067cd2879a68ab5dad688b142358
#
_cell.length_a   1.000
_cell.length_b   1.000
_cell.length_c   1.000
_cell.angle_alpha   90.00
_cell.angle_beta   90.00
_cell.angle_gamma   90.00
#
_symmetry.space_group_name_H-M   'P 1'
#
loop_
_entity.id
_entity.type
_entity.pdbx_description
1 polymer ?
#
loop_
_entity_poly.entity_id
_entity_poly.type
_entity_poly.pdbx_seq_one_letter_code
_entity_poly.pdbx_strand_id
1 'polypeptide(L)'
;RHYLFATLQKAYSKNWKPASVYLGQGNVVQFNVIKEDILSSAELDAFGYMFTIQKQISLTRRSPVGITKAISLFPYQGDMAFYANHDLVIRGQKQGLDTTPDPYNKEEHISFYKVSYSVDTEMLGKDTWIAQNIQFDNNTVKILLAGAEKTPKEIFPAQKIDENQYEVLDENRSVKGKIYVEKINSSDNSSEKSSDKFLVTFIVDPKIKKQRLQNILEVIKDGLYAQSSNELNTLIPLFMVAAGVRVPSPVFHSFLGISSENTNGRYQAF
;
A
#
# COMPACT_ATOMS: atom_id res chain seq x y z
N ARG A 1 -0.97 8.15 0.15
CA ARG A 1 -0.99 6.76 0.58
C ARG A 1 -1.58 6.60 1.99
N HIS A 2 -1.07 7.33 2.99
CA HIS A 2 -1.50 7.22 4.39
C HIS A 2 -3.03 7.35 4.53
N TYR A 3 -3.62 8.45 4.07
CA TYR A 3 -5.07 8.69 4.21
C TYR A 3 -5.91 7.67 3.44
N LEU A 4 -5.47 7.26 2.25
CA LEU A 4 -6.18 6.23 1.48
C LEU A 4 -6.21 4.90 2.26
N PHE A 5 -5.08 4.45 2.80
CA PHE A 5 -5.02 3.22 3.59
C PHE A 5 -5.82 3.34 4.90
N ALA A 6 -5.69 4.47 5.62
CA ALA A 6 -6.46 4.70 6.84
C ALA A 6 -7.97 4.69 6.59
N THR A 7 -8.43 5.22 5.45
CA THR A 7 -9.85 5.18 5.06
C THR A 7 -10.29 3.75 4.74
N LEU A 8 -9.50 3.01 3.96
CA LEU A 8 -9.76 1.60 3.66
C LEU A 8 -9.86 0.75 4.93
N GLN A 9 -8.96 0.98 5.87
CA GLN A 9 -8.95 0.31 7.18
C GLN A 9 -10.20 0.61 8.00
N LYS A 10 -10.62 1.88 8.01
CA LYS A 10 -11.80 2.32 8.75
C LYS A 10 -13.09 1.80 8.12
N ALA A 11 -13.20 1.86 6.80
CA ALA A 11 -14.39 1.43 6.06
C ALA A 11 -14.50 -0.10 5.94
N TYR A 12 -13.39 -0.81 5.79
CA TYR A 12 -13.34 -2.23 5.45
C TYR A 12 -12.36 -3.01 6.36
N SER A 13 -12.45 -2.83 7.67
CA SER A 13 -11.52 -3.34 8.68
C SER A 13 -11.24 -4.85 8.61
N LYS A 14 -12.20 -5.66 8.15
CA LYS A 14 -12.02 -7.12 8.01
C LYS A 14 -11.01 -7.47 6.91
N ASN A 15 -11.02 -6.71 5.81
CA ASN A 15 -10.24 -7.00 4.59
C ASN A 15 -8.96 -6.16 4.49
N TRP A 16 -8.92 -5.00 5.17
CA TRP A 16 -7.82 -4.04 5.11
C TRP A 16 -7.14 -3.90 6.46
N LYS A 17 -6.52 -4.99 6.92
CA LYS A 17 -5.71 -4.99 8.14
C LYS A 17 -4.30 -4.49 7.85
N PRO A 18 -3.64 -3.80 8.81
CA PRO A 18 -2.23 -3.48 8.70
C PRO A 18 -1.40 -4.76 8.55
N ALA A 19 -0.50 -4.75 7.59
CA ALA A 19 0.45 -5.84 7.44
C ALA A 19 1.43 -5.86 8.61
N SER A 20 1.90 -7.04 8.98
CA SER A 20 2.88 -7.20 10.04
C SER A 20 4.22 -6.57 9.66
N VAL A 21 4.89 -6.00 10.65
CA VAL A 21 6.20 -5.37 10.52
C VAL A 21 7.23 -6.05 11.42
N TYR A 22 8.51 -5.84 11.12
CA TYR A 22 9.61 -6.26 11.97
C TYR A 22 10.73 -5.22 11.96
N LEU A 23 11.65 -5.31 12.90
CA LEU A 23 12.85 -4.49 12.93
C LEU A 23 13.95 -5.13 12.10
N GLY A 24 14.31 -4.47 11.00
CA GLY A 24 15.47 -4.82 10.19
C GLY A 24 16.78 -4.31 10.78
N GLN A 25 17.83 -4.37 9.98
CA GLN A 25 19.15 -3.87 10.36
C GLN A 25 19.11 -2.35 10.63
N GLY A 26 19.79 -1.89 11.67
CA GLY A 26 19.81 -0.48 12.07
C GLY A 26 18.48 0.04 12.63
N ASN A 27 17.65 -0.84 13.20
CA ASN A 27 16.33 -0.53 13.74
C ASN A 27 15.33 0.04 12.70
N VAL A 28 15.55 -0.23 11.42
CA VAL A 28 14.63 0.16 10.36
C VAL A 28 13.40 -0.74 10.36
N VAL A 29 12.22 -0.17 10.48
CA VAL A 29 10.95 -0.90 10.43
C VAL A 29 10.65 -1.29 8.98
N GLN A 30 10.36 -2.56 8.73
CA GLN A 30 10.02 -3.12 7.43
C GLN A 30 8.80 -4.01 7.50
N PHE A 31 8.10 -4.21 6.38
CA PHE A 31 7.04 -5.22 6.29
C PHE A 31 7.62 -6.62 6.42
N ASN A 32 6.92 -7.48 7.15
CA ASN A 32 7.32 -8.88 7.30
C ASN A 32 6.69 -9.76 6.22
N VAL A 33 7.28 -9.76 5.02
CA VAL A 33 6.76 -10.56 3.90
C VAL A 33 6.99 -12.08 4.05
N ILE A 34 7.86 -12.49 4.97
CA ILE A 34 7.97 -13.89 5.34
C ILE A 34 6.71 -14.36 6.07
N LYS A 35 6.13 -13.49 6.92
CA LYS A 35 4.89 -13.80 7.63
C LYS A 35 3.66 -13.60 6.75
N GLU A 36 3.61 -12.52 5.99
CA GLU A 36 2.47 -12.15 5.16
C GLU A 36 2.91 -11.88 3.71
N ASP A 37 2.02 -12.14 2.77
CA ASP A 37 2.20 -11.89 1.34
C ASP A 37 0.93 -11.26 0.75
N ILE A 38 0.88 -11.07 -0.55
CA ILE A 38 -0.28 -10.47 -1.22
C ILE A 38 -1.56 -11.32 -1.15
N LEU A 39 -1.46 -12.63 -0.91
CA LEU A 39 -2.64 -13.49 -0.74
C LEU A 39 -3.32 -13.21 0.60
N SER A 40 -2.54 -12.87 1.62
CA SER A 40 -3.02 -12.62 2.98
C SER A 40 -3.23 -11.15 3.31
N SER A 41 -2.47 -10.23 2.69
CA SER A 41 -2.50 -8.80 2.98
C SER A 41 -2.90 -7.94 1.78
N ALA A 42 -4.02 -7.22 1.90
CA ALA A 42 -4.46 -6.25 0.91
C ALA A 42 -3.55 -5.00 0.89
N GLU A 43 -2.93 -4.66 2.02
CA GLU A 43 -1.97 -3.55 2.09
C GLU A 43 -0.74 -3.82 1.24
N LEU A 44 -0.11 -5.00 1.39
CA LEU A 44 1.04 -5.40 0.61
C LEU A 44 0.71 -5.49 -0.88
N ASP A 45 -0.49 -5.98 -1.20
CA ASP A 45 -0.94 -6.08 -2.59
C ASP A 45 -1.14 -4.69 -3.23
N ALA A 46 -1.88 -3.80 -2.60
CA ALA A 46 -2.25 -2.51 -3.20
C ALA A 46 -1.11 -1.49 -3.16
N PHE A 47 -0.32 -1.47 -2.09
CA PHE A 47 0.67 -0.41 -1.85
C PHE A 47 2.13 -0.83 -1.98
N GLY A 48 2.37 -2.11 -2.27
CA GLY A 48 3.71 -2.63 -2.44
C GLY A 48 4.54 -2.63 -1.16
N TYR A 49 5.75 -3.12 -1.25
CA TYR A 49 6.65 -3.25 -0.12
C TYR A 49 8.13 -3.25 -0.55
N MET A 50 8.99 -3.02 0.42
CA MET A 50 10.41 -3.33 0.36
C MET A 50 10.76 -4.17 1.58
N PHE A 51 11.45 -5.27 1.37
CA PHE A 51 11.89 -6.19 2.40
C PHE A 51 13.33 -6.57 2.13
N THR A 52 14.22 -6.26 3.07
CA THR A 52 15.65 -6.54 2.94
C THR A 52 16.02 -7.67 3.89
N ILE A 53 16.50 -8.77 3.32
CA ILE A 53 17.09 -9.87 4.09
C ILE A 53 18.53 -9.49 4.37
N GLN A 54 18.97 -9.64 5.64
CA GLN A 54 20.32 -9.25 6.07
C GLN A 54 21.38 -9.78 5.12
N LYS A 55 22.18 -8.85 4.58
CA LYS A 55 23.40 -9.05 3.76
C LYS A 55 23.22 -9.56 2.33
N GLN A 56 22.04 -9.84 1.81
CA GLN A 56 21.98 -10.54 0.53
C GLN A 56 20.96 -10.07 -0.49
N ILE A 57 19.67 -9.94 -0.19
CA ILE A 57 18.65 -9.67 -1.22
C ILE A 57 17.56 -8.77 -0.68
N SER A 58 17.14 -7.82 -1.51
CA SER A 58 15.90 -7.06 -1.29
C SER A 58 14.78 -7.60 -2.17
N LEU A 59 13.69 -8.01 -1.55
CA LEU A 59 12.42 -8.20 -2.24
C LEU A 59 11.70 -6.86 -2.33
N THR A 60 11.38 -6.45 -3.54
CA THR A 60 10.66 -5.20 -3.77
C THR A 60 9.43 -5.47 -4.61
N ARG A 61 8.32 -4.87 -4.20
CA ARG A 61 7.10 -4.85 -4.99
C ARG A 61 6.66 -3.42 -5.20
N ARG A 62 6.57 -3.00 -6.45
CA ARG A 62 6.02 -1.69 -6.81
C ARG A 62 4.53 -1.63 -6.43
N SER A 63 4.08 -0.46 -5.96
CA SER A 63 2.66 -0.21 -5.67
C SER A 63 1.82 -0.23 -6.96
N PRO A 64 0.80 -1.08 -7.08
CA PRO A 64 -0.19 -0.98 -8.15
C PRO A 64 -1.00 0.31 -8.09
N VAL A 65 -1.18 0.88 -6.89
CA VAL A 65 -1.90 2.15 -6.70
C VAL A 65 -0.94 3.31 -6.82
N GLY A 66 -1.06 4.08 -7.89
CA GLY A 66 -0.33 5.33 -8.12
C GLY A 66 -1.16 6.53 -7.69
N ILE A 67 -0.50 7.54 -7.10
CA ILE A 67 -1.14 8.79 -6.66
C ILE A 67 -0.22 9.94 -7.07
N THR A 68 -0.76 10.93 -7.79
CA THR A 68 -0.02 12.15 -8.11
C THR A 68 0.15 13.05 -6.89
N LYS A 69 1.02 14.05 -7.00
CA LYS A 69 1.00 15.16 -6.04
C LYS A 69 -0.35 15.85 -6.12
N ALA A 70 -0.85 16.32 -4.97
CA ALA A 70 -1.97 17.25 -4.92
C ALA A 70 -1.49 18.62 -5.36
N ILE A 71 -2.08 19.16 -6.43
CA ILE A 71 -1.71 20.47 -6.97
C ILE A 71 -2.86 21.43 -6.72
N SER A 72 -2.58 22.53 -6.02
CA SER A 72 -3.53 23.62 -5.81
C SER A 72 -3.97 24.21 -7.16
N LEU A 73 -5.27 24.46 -7.29
CA LEU A 73 -5.86 25.12 -8.46
C LEU A 73 -5.96 26.63 -8.32
N PHE A 74 -5.67 27.16 -7.11
CA PHE A 74 -5.55 28.59 -6.86
C PHE A 74 -4.11 28.97 -6.53
N PRO A 75 -3.73 30.24 -6.74
CA PRO A 75 -2.45 30.75 -6.26
C PRO A 75 -2.27 30.51 -4.78
N TYR A 76 -1.05 30.26 -4.40
CA TYR A 76 -0.71 30.05 -2.99
C TYR A 76 -1.01 31.32 -2.17
N GLN A 77 -1.81 31.13 -1.13
CA GLN A 77 -2.09 32.11 -0.08
C GLN A 77 -1.85 31.40 1.24
N GLY A 78 -0.57 31.38 1.65
CA GLY A 78 -0.17 30.76 2.89
C GLY A 78 -0.59 31.57 4.09
N ASP A 79 -1.15 30.90 5.08
CA ASP A 79 -1.36 31.42 6.41
C ASP A 79 -0.51 30.63 7.41
N MET A 80 0.07 31.31 8.37
CA MET A 80 0.92 30.70 9.38
C MET A 80 0.17 30.67 10.71
N ALA A 81 -0.41 29.55 11.05
CA ALA A 81 -1.05 29.37 12.34
C ALA A 81 -0.02 29.07 13.44
N PHE A 82 -0.09 29.80 14.52
CA PHE A 82 0.74 29.60 15.71
C PHE A 82 -0.05 28.84 16.77
N TYR A 83 0.45 27.71 17.19
CA TYR A 83 -0.16 26.88 18.21
C TYR A 83 0.71 26.82 19.46
N ALA A 84 0.07 26.94 20.63
CA ALA A 84 0.72 26.74 21.91
C ALA A 84 -0.27 26.13 22.91
N ASN A 85 0.19 25.19 23.72
CA ASN A 85 -0.67 24.50 24.68
C ASN A 85 -0.72 25.23 26.03
N HIS A 86 -1.36 26.40 26.08
CA HIS A 86 -1.50 27.23 27.31
C HIS A 86 -2.28 26.52 28.41
N ASP A 87 -3.24 25.68 28.06
CA ASP A 87 -4.08 24.97 29.04
C ASP A 87 -3.25 23.96 29.88
N LEU A 88 -2.33 23.23 29.25
CA LEU A 88 -1.43 22.35 29.97
C LEU A 88 -0.43 23.10 30.85
N VAL A 89 0.04 24.26 30.37
CA VAL A 89 0.92 25.11 31.18
C VAL A 89 0.21 25.56 32.45
N ILE A 90 -1.02 26.05 32.37
CA ILE A 90 -1.82 26.48 33.52
C ILE A 90 -2.10 25.31 34.47
N ARG A 91 -2.41 24.12 33.93
CA ARG A 91 -2.63 22.92 34.76
C ARG A 91 -1.36 22.47 35.48
N GLY A 92 -0.21 22.51 34.79
CA GLY A 92 1.07 22.20 35.40
C GLY A 92 1.44 23.16 36.52
N GLN A 93 1.27 24.46 36.30
CA GLN A 93 1.50 25.50 37.34
C GLN A 93 0.63 25.29 38.57
N LYS A 94 -0.66 24.92 38.39
CA LYS A 94 -1.56 24.59 39.50
C LYS A 94 -1.11 23.38 40.30
N GLN A 95 -0.30 22.51 39.70
CA GLN A 95 0.28 21.30 40.33
C GLN A 95 1.70 21.57 40.86
N GLY A 96 2.18 22.81 40.83
CA GLY A 96 3.51 23.18 41.30
C GLY A 96 4.66 22.78 40.36
N LEU A 97 4.35 22.47 39.11
CA LEU A 97 5.35 22.15 38.09
C LEU A 97 5.88 23.44 37.43
N ASP A 98 7.17 23.48 37.16
CA ASP A 98 7.76 24.53 36.30
C ASP A 98 7.50 24.18 34.85
N THR A 99 6.57 24.91 34.23
CA THR A 99 6.04 24.54 32.90
C THR A 99 6.20 25.71 31.94
N THR A 100 6.69 25.39 30.75
CA THR A 100 6.75 26.30 29.60
C THR A 100 5.85 25.79 28.47
N PRO A 101 5.26 26.69 27.66
CA PRO A 101 4.54 26.29 26.47
C PRO A 101 5.51 25.67 25.44
N ASP A 102 5.03 24.69 24.67
CA ASP A 102 5.74 24.13 23.53
C ASP A 102 5.08 24.69 22.25
N PRO A 103 5.53 25.85 21.74
CA PRO A 103 4.94 26.50 20.59
C PRO A 103 5.43 25.85 19.30
N TYR A 104 4.52 25.67 18.34
CA TYR A 104 4.87 25.29 16.99
C TYR A 104 4.08 26.08 15.96
N ASN A 105 4.70 26.32 14.81
CA ASN A 105 4.08 26.93 13.67
C ASN A 105 3.59 25.86 12.69
N LYS A 106 2.40 26.06 12.15
CA LYS A 106 1.84 25.24 11.10
C LYS A 106 1.42 26.14 9.95
N GLU A 107 1.93 25.83 8.77
CA GLU A 107 1.52 26.49 7.55
C GLU A 107 0.22 25.88 7.05
N GLU A 108 -0.76 26.70 6.75
CA GLU A 108 -2.09 26.30 6.29
C GLU A 108 -2.39 26.96 4.94
N HIS A 109 -2.99 26.20 4.05
CA HIS A 109 -3.43 26.67 2.75
C HIS A 109 -4.76 26.03 2.38
N ILE A 110 -5.79 26.86 2.30
CA ILE A 110 -7.14 26.44 1.88
C ILE A 110 -7.24 26.62 0.37
N SER A 111 -7.45 25.50 -0.37
CA SER A 111 -7.59 25.53 -1.82
C SER A 111 -8.37 24.33 -2.32
N PHE A 112 -8.78 24.38 -3.59
CA PHE A 112 -9.13 23.17 -4.33
C PHE A 112 -7.86 22.52 -4.88
N TYR A 113 -7.77 21.21 -4.76
CA TYR A 113 -6.62 20.46 -5.21
C TYR A 113 -7.02 19.44 -6.26
N LYS A 114 -6.25 19.37 -7.33
CA LYS A 114 -6.36 18.25 -8.27
C LYS A 114 -5.41 17.12 -7.85
N VAL A 115 -5.97 15.91 -7.80
CA VAL A 115 -5.23 14.69 -7.50
C VAL A 115 -5.69 13.62 -8.49
N SER A 116 -4.77 12.84 -9.02
CA SER A 116 -5.13 11.69 -9.85
C SER A 116 -4.67 10.41 -9.16
N TYR A 117 -5.52 9.41 -9.26
CA TYR A 117 -5.25 8.05 -8.84
C TYR A 117 -5.19 7.14 -10.05
N SER A 118 -4.28 6.20 -10.06
CA SER A 118 -4.23 5.13 -11.05
C SER A 118 -4.14 3.79 -10.34
N VAL A 119 -4.79 2.78 -10.89
CA VAL A 119 -4.67 1.41 -10.39
C VAL A 119 -4.24 0.52 -11.55
N ASP A 120 -3.05 -0.06 -11.42
CA ASP A 120 -2.55 -1.07 -12.35
C ASP A 120 -3.26 -2.39 -12.06
N THR A 121 -4.25 -2.71 -12.91
CA THR A 121 -5.08 -3.90 -12.71
C THR A 121 -4.36 -5.19 -13.08
N GLU A 122 -3.25 -5.16 -13.80
CA GLU A 122 -2.43 -6.34 -14.08
C GLU A 122 -1.52 -6.66 -12.90
N MET A 123 -0.96 -5.64 -12.26
CA MET A 123 -0.12 -5.80 -11.08
C MET A 123 -0.92 -6.12 -9.82
N LEU A 124 -2.12 -5.53 -9.66
CA LEU A 124 -2.96 -5.81 -8.50
C LEU A 124 -3.30 -7.31 -8.47
N GLY A 125 -3.05 -7.95 -7.35
CA GLY A 125 -3.30 -9.38 -7.16
C GLY A 125 -2.24 -10.29 -7.80
N LYS A 126 -1.10 -9.77 -8.27
CA LYS A 126 0.00 -10.57 -8.80
C LYS A 126 1.33 -10.13 -8.20
N ASP A 127 2.14 -11.09 -7.77
CA ASP A 127 3.49 -10.86 -7.26
C ASP A 127 4.42 -11.99 -7.69
N THR A 128 5.72 -11.75 -7.73
CA THR A 128 6.68 -12.72 -8.23
C THR A 128 7.96 -12.68 -7.42
N TRP A 129 8.41 -13.84 -6.93
CA TRP A 129 9.63 -13.99 -6.15
C TRP A 129 10.60 -14.97 -6.80
N ILE A 130 11.87 -14.81 -6.51
CA ILE A 130 12.91 -15.79 -6.88
C ILE A 130 13.25 -16.62 -5.65
N ALA A 131 13.03 -17.93 -5.75
CA ALA A 131 13.34 -18.90 -4.71
C ALA A 131 14.50 -19.82 -5.10
N GLN A 132 15.21 -20.30 -4.10
CA GLN A 132 16.24 -21.35 -4.26
C GLN A 132 15.64 -22.77 -4.16
N ASN A 133 14.60 -22.91 -3.35
CA ASN A 133 13.94 -24.21 -3.18
C ASN A 133 12.46 -24.02 -2.84
N ILE A 134 11.67 -24.98 -3.25
CA ILE A 134 10.23 -25.06 -2.94
C ILE A 134 9.92 -26.49 -2.55
N GLN A 135 9.23 -26.64 -1.43
CA GLN A 135 8.80 -27.92 -0.90
C GLN A 135 7.31 -27.88 -0.59
N PHE A 136 6.63 -28.99 -0.78
CA PHE A 136 5.24 -29.14 -0.36
C PHE A 136 5.16 -30.35 0.56
N ASP A 137 4.73 -30.12 1.78
CA ASP A 137 4.54 -31.14 2.80
C ASP A 137 3.38 -30.75 3.74
N ASN A 138 2.57 -31.75 4.14
CA ASN A 138 1.48 -31.57 5.09
C ASN A 138 0.58 -30.35 4.80
N ASN A 139 0.13 -30.19 3.56
CA ASN A 139 -0.68 -29.05 3.10
C ASN A 139 0.00 -27.67 3.28
N THR A 140 1.32 -27.65 3.33
CA THR A 140 2.12 -26.44 3.48
C THR A 140 3.08 -26.30 2.31
N VAL A 141 3.07 -25.13 1.65
CA VAL A 141 4.09 -24.75 0.68
C VAL A 141 5.20 -24.00 1.43
N LYS A 142 6.43 -24.51 1.34
CA LYS A 142 7.63 -23.89 1.91
C LYS A 142 8.48 -23.32 0.79
N ILE A 143 8.68 -22.00 0.81
CA ILE A 143 9.44 -21.26 -0.18
C ILE A 143 10.72 -20.76 0.49
N LEU A 144 11.87 -21.27 0.03
CA LEU A 144 13.17 -20.82 0.48
C LEU A 144 13.68 -19.75 -0.47
N LEU A 145 13.73 -18.52 0.00
CA LEU A 145 14.20 -17.38 -0.80
C LEU A 145 15.72 -17.45 -0.98
N ALA A 146 16.17 -17.02 -2.15
CA ALA A 146 17.58 -16.88 -2.41
C ALA A 146 18.22 -15.97 -1.34
N GLY A 147 19.23 -16.48 -0.63
CA GLY A 147 19.89 -15.75 0.46
C GLY A 147 19.22 -15.78 1.83
N ALA A 148 18.07 -16.41 1.99
CA ALA A 148 17.39 -16.60 3.29
C ALA A 148 17.42 -18.06 3.75
N GLU A 149 18.60 -18.66 3.80
CA GLU A 149 18.79 -20.10 4.01
C GLU A 149 18.17 -20.67 5.31
N LYS A 150 17.81 -19.82 6.26
CA LYS A 150 17.34 -20.26 7.59
C LYS A 150 15.86 -20.02 7.89
N THR A 151 15.15 -19.28 7.05
CA THR A 151 13.77 -18.91 7.35
C THR A 151 12.90 -19.03 6.10
N PRO A 152 12.35 -20.22 5.80
CA PRO A 152 11.44 -20.39 4.68
C PRO A 152 10.14 -19.61 4.94
N LYS A 153 9.54 -19.10 3.88
CA LYS A 153 8.14 -18.67 3.88
C LYS A 153 7.27 -19.90 3.89
N GLU A 154 6.44 -20.05 4.89
CA GLU A 154 5.44 -21.14 4.98
C GLU A 154 4.05 -20.60 4.64
N ILE A 155 3.33 -21.29 3.77
CA ILE A 155 1.97 -20.96 3.35
C ILE A 155 1.07 -22.14 3.63
N PHE A 156 0.15 -21.94 4.58
CA PHE A 156 -0.80 -22.93 5.05
C PHE A 156 -2.18 -22.27 5.29
N PRO A 157 -3.28 -22.95 5.02
CA PRO A 157 -3.37 -24.22 4.31
C PRO A 157 -3.24 -24.07 2.78
N ALA A 158 -2.56 -25.01 2.15
CA ALA A 158 -2.43 -25.08 0.71
C ALA A 158 -2.68 -26.52 0.23
N GLN A 159 -3.13 -26.67 -1.01
CA GLN A 159 -3.25 -27.97 -1.66
C GLN A 159 -2.56 -27.96 -3.02
N LYS A 160 -1.90 -29.07 -3.34
CA LYS A 160 -1.24 -29.23 -4.62
C LYS A 160 -2.29 -29.57 -5.68
N ILE A 161 -2.32 -28.80 -6.77
CA ILE A 161 -3.22 -29.02 -7.91
C ILE A 161 -2.49 -29.75 -9.03
N ASP A 162 -1.24 -29.34 -9.29
CA ASP A 162 -0.38 -29.91 -10.32
C ASP A 162 1.08 -29.87 -9.84
N GLU A 163 2.03 -30.39 -10.62
CA GLU A 163 3.44 -30.44 -10.26
C GLU A 163 3.99 -29.05 -9.88
N ASN A 164 3.54 -28.02 -10.57
CA ASN A 164 4.01 -26.65 -10.44
C ASN A 164 2.93 -25.65 -10.00
N GLN A 165 1.79 -26.15 -9.48
CA GLN A 165 0.67 -25.30 -9.10
C GLN A 165 0.10 -25.68 -7.74
N TYR A 166 -0.07 -24.68 -6.89
CA TYR A 166 -0.68 -24.82 -5.56
C TYR A 166 -1.83 -23.84 -5.40
N GLU A 167 -2.89 -24.27 -4.74
CA GLU A 167 -4.02 -23.44 -4.35
C GLU A 167 -3.93 -23.15 -2.85
N VAL A 168 -4.01 -21.88 -2.49
CA VAL A 168 -3.95 -21.41 -1.09
C VAL A 168 -5.36 -21.15 -0.61
N LEU A 169 -5.69 -21.69 0.56
CA LEU A 169 -7.02 -21.62 1.15
C LEU A 169 -7.02 -20.68 2.38
N ASP A 170 -8.20 -20.26 2.78
CA ASP A 170 -8.41 -19.63 4.09
C ASP A 170 -8.82 -20.67 5.15
N GLU A 171 -9.10 -20.20 6.38
CA GLU A 171 -9.56 -21.02 7.49
C GLU A 171 -10.90 -21.72 7.20
N ASN A 172 -11.73 -21.15 6.33
CA ASN A 172 -13.01 -21.67 5.89
C ASN A 172 -12.89 -22.55 4.62
N ARG A 173 -11.67 -22.87 4.20
CA ARG A 173 -11.37 -23.59 2.96
C ARG A 173 -11.80 -22.87 1.67
N SER A 174 -12.00 -21.56 1.72
CA SER A 174 -12.21 -20.76 0.52
C SER A 174 -10.87 -20.41 -0.13
N VAL A 175 -10.85 -20.31 -1.45
CA VAL A 175 -9.63 -20.03 -2.21
C VAL A 175 -9.21 -18.58 -2.02
N LYS A 176 -8.01 -18.38 -1.50
CA LYS A 176 -7.34 -17.06 -1.44
C LYS A 176 -6.61 -16.71 -2.73
N GLY A 177 -6.08 -17.72 -3.39
CA GLY A 177 -5.32 -17.56 -4.62
C GLY A 177 -4.49 -18.77 -4.96
N LYS A 178 -3.61 -18.62 -5.94
CA LYS A 178 -2.77 -19.67 -6.47
C LYS A 178 -1.29 -19.28 -6.48
N ILE A 179 -0.44 -20.30 -6.39
CA ILE A 179 1.00 -20.18 -6.53
C ILE A 179 1.43 -21.01 -7.73
N TYR A 180 2.15 -20.38 -8.65
CA TYR A 180 2.76 -21.04 -9.79
C TYR A 180 4.27 -21.04 -9.61
N VAL A 181 4.90 -22.14 -9.97
CA VAL A 181 6.34 -22.36 -9.84
C VAL A 181 6.91 -22.68 -11.20
N GLU A 182 7.89 -21.94 -11.62
CA GLU A 182 8.61 -22.16 -12.86
C GLU A 182 10.11 -22.27 -12.58
N LYS A 183 10.75 -23.32 -13.09
CA LYS A 183 12.20 -23.49 -12.94
C LYS A 183 12.92 -22.55 -13.91
N ILE A 184 13.82 -21.71 -13.37
CA ILE A 184 14.67 -20.83 -14.17
C ILE A 184 15.95 -21.59 -14.51
N ASN A 185 16.16 -21.91 -15.79
CA ASN A 185 17.42 -22.45 -16.25
C ASN A 185 18.45 -21.33 -16.32
N SER A 186 19.48 -21.37 -15.47
CA SER A 186 20.62 -20.47 -15.60
C SER A 186 21.47 -20.93 -16.79
N SER A 187 21.50 -20.15 -17.86
CA SER A 187 22.34 -20.39 -19.04
C SER A 187 23.81 -19.97 -18.87
N ASP A 188 24.25 -19.70 -17.65
CA ASP A 188 25.62 -19.27 -17.39
C ASP A 188 26.58 -20.46 -17.34
N ASN A 189 27.46 -20.53 -18.35
CA ASN A 189 28.57 -21.49 -18.51
C ASN A 189 29.73 -21.26 -17.51
N SER A 190 29.49 -20.72 -16.32
CA SER A 190 30.51 -20.62 -15.29
C SER A 190 30.43 -21.81 -14.34
N SER A 191 31.56 -22.48 -14.16
CA SER A 191 31.78 -23.74 -13.45
C SER A 191 31.61 -23.70 -11.92
N GLU A 192 30.71 -22.85 -11.41
CA GLU A 192 30.30 -22.89 -10.01
C GLU A 192 28.89 -23.53 -9.93
N LYS A 193 28.71 -24.44 -8.99
CA LYS A 193 27.48 -25.21 -8.74
C LYS A 193 26.24 -24.35 -8.97
N SER A 194 25.60 -24.49 -10.14
CA SER A 194 24.37 -23.81 -10.44
C SER A 194 23.27 -24.35 -9.53
N SER A 195 22.94 -23.65 -8.47
CA SER A 195 21.76 -23.97 -7.67
C SER A 195 20.53 -23.64 -8.51
N ASP A 196 19.66 -24.61 -8.68
CA ASP A 196 18.37 -24.39 -9.33
C ASP A 196 17.67 -23.18 -8.73
N LYS A 197 17.15 -22.28 -9.56
CA LYS A 197 16.33 -21.13 -9.15
C LYS A 197 14.90 -21.31 -9.66
N PHE A 198 13.97 -20.88 -8.88
CA PHE A 198 12.55 -20.98 -9.17
C PHE A 198 11.90 -19.60 -9.18
N LEU A 199 11.11 -19.32 -10.20
CA LEU A 199 10.22 -18.18 -10.24
C LEU A 199 8.90 -18.59 -9.58
N VAL A 200 8.54 -17.94 -8.50
CA VAL A 200 7.32 -18.19 -7.74
C VAL A 200 6.36 -17.05 -7.97
N THR A 201 5.26 -17.31 -8.65
CA THR A 201 4.23 -16.31 -8.95
C THR A 201 3.01 -16.54 -8.08
N PHE A 202 2.65 -15.52 -7.31
CA PHE A 202 1.43 -15.45 -6.49
C PHE A 202 0.33 -14.79 -7.30
N ILE A 203 -0.85 -15.39 -7.33
CA ILE A 203 -2.03 -14.83 -7.97
C ILE A 203 -3.20 -14.87 -6.99
N VAL A 204 -3.70 -13.70 -6.60
CA VAL A 204 -4.87 -13.54 -5.73
C VAL A 204 -6.12 -14.00 -6.46
N ASP A 205 -7.05 -14.64 -5.74
CA ASP A 205 -8.34 -15.04 -6.29
C ASP A 205 -9.05 -13.86 -6.97
N PRO A 206 -9.63 -14.03 -8.17
CA PRO A 206 -10.27 -12.96 -8.91
C PRO A 206 -11.38 -12.22 -8.15
N LYS A 207 -12.12 -12.90 -7.26
CA LYS A 207 -13.17 -12.28 -6.44
C LYS A 207 -12.57 -11.36 -5.40
N ILE A 208 -11.49 -11.79 -4.74
CA ILE A 208 -10.75 -10.99 -3.75
C ILE A 208 -10.10 -9.78 -4.43
N LYS A 209 -9.46 -9.98 -5.57
CA LYS A 209 -8.88 -8.90 -6.38
C LYS A 209 -9.94 -7.85 -6.77
N LYS A 210 -11.08 -8.31 -7.28
CA LYS A 210 -12.21 -7.42 -7.62
C LYS A 210 -12.69 -6.64 -6.41
N GLN A 211 -12.84 -7.28 -5.26
CA GLN A 211 -13.24 -6.61 -4.02
C GLN A 211 -12.23 -5.56 -3.58
N ARG A 212 -10.93 -5.85 -3.64
CA ARG A 212 -9.87 -4.88 -3.32
C ARG A 212 -9.96 -3.66 -4.22
N LEU A 213 -10.11 -3.87 -5.53
CA LEU A 213 -10.26 -2.79 -6.50
C LEU A 213 -11.51 -1.95 -6.22
N GLN A 214 -12.67 -2.59 -5.98
CA GLN A 214 -13.92 -1.90 -5.64
C GLN A 214 -13.76 -1.05 -4.39
N ASN A 215 -13.21 -1.60 -3.31
CA ASN A 215 -12.99 -0.87 -2.07
C ASN A 215 -12.11 0.38 -2.26
N ILE A 216 -11.03 0.26 -3.07
CA ILE A 216 -10.16 1.40 -3.39
C ILE A 216 -10.94 2.49 -4.13
N LEU A 217 -11.71 2.12 -5.15
CA LEU A 217 -12.48 3.07 -5.95
C LEU A 217 -13.61 3.73 -5.13
N GLU A 218 -14.28 2.98 -4.26
CA GLU A 218 -15.34 3.48 -3.39
C GLU A 218 -14.83 4.52 -2.40
N VAL A 219 -13.71 4.26 -1.70
CA VAL A 219 -13.18 5.24 -0.74
C VAL A 219 -12.62 6.48 -1.44
N ILE A 220 -12.09 6.37 -2.66
CA ILE A 220 -11.68 7.54 -3.45
C ILE A 220 -12.90 8.37 -3.84
N LYS A 221 -13.99 7.72 -4.27
CA LYS A 221 -15.25 8.37 -4.67
C LYS A 221 -15.95 9.05 -3.47
N ASP A 222 -16.00 8.39 -2.33
CA ASP A 222 -16.73 8.86 -1.16
C ASP A 222 -15.94 9.86 -0.30
N GLY A 223 -14.64 10.00 -0.55
CA GLY A 223 -13.73 10.88 0.15
C GLY A 223 -12.84 10.18 1.17
N LEU A 224 -11.68 10.76 1.43
CA LEU A 224 -10.70 10.19 2.32
C LEU A 224 -10.81 10.76 3.73
N TYR A 225 -10.75 9.87 4.72
CA TYR A 225 -10.64 10.26 6.12
C TYR A 225 -9.23 10.78 6.42
N ALA A 226 -9.13 12.04 6.76
CA ALA A 226 -7.86 12.70 7.03
C ALA A 226 -7.95 13.49 8.33
N GLN A 227 -7.57 12.85 9.42
CA GLN A 227 -7.47 13.49 10.73
C GLN A 227 -6.00 13.54 11.16
N SER A 228 -5.57 14.73 11.60
CA SER A 228 -4.26 14.95 12.21
C SER A 228 -4.49 15.67 13.54
N SER A 229 -4.14 15.05 14.64
CA SER A 229 -4.45 15.54 15.99
C SER A 229 -5.96 15.84 16.13
N ASN A 230 -6.33 17.07 16.43
CA ASN A 230 -7.75 17.49 16.55
C ASN A 230 -8.31 18.07 15.25
N GLU A 231 -7.50 18.18 14.19
CA GLU A 231 -7.91 18.74 12.92
C GLU A 231 -8.40 17.64 11.98
N LEU A 232 -9.59 17.83 11.43
CA LEU A 232 -10.18 16.98 10.43
C LEU A 232 -10.17 17.68 9.07
N ASN A 233 -9.27 17.25 8.18
CA ASN A 233 -9.22 17.77 6.82
C ASN A 233 -10.27 17.13 5.95
N THR A 234 -10.91 17.95 5.12
CA THR A 234 -11.93 17.49 4.17
C THR A 234 -11.27 17.12 2.85
N LEU A 235 -11.16 15.81 2.57
CA LEU A 235 -10.65 15.28 1.31
C LEU A 235 -11.77 14.59 0.52
N ILE A 236 -12.83 15.35 0.21
CA ILE A 236 -14.02 14.88 -0.52
C ILE A 236 -13.91 15.38 -1.97
N PRO A 237 -14.08 14.51 -2.98
CA PRO A 237 -14.11 14.94 -4.36
C PRO A 237 -15.33 15.83 -4.64
N LEU A 238 -15.09 17.04 -5.13
CA LEU A 238 -16.15 17.92 -5.63
C LEU A 238 -16.47 17.66 -7.09
N PHE A 239 -15.49 17.15 -7.82
CA PHE A 239 -15.59 16.70 -9.19
C PHE A 239 -14.72 15.46 -9.37
N MET A 240 -15.22 14.48 -10.12
CA MET A 240 -14.47 13.26 -10.41
C MET A 240 -14.72 12.79 -11.84
N VAL A 241 -13.67 12.41 -12.53
CA VAL A 241 -13.71 11.68 -13.79
C VAL A 241 -12.91 10.39 -13.64
N ALA A 242 -13.46 9.28 -14.11
CA ALA A 242 -12.80 7.98 -14.07
C ALA A 242 -12.98 7.25 -15.41
N ALA A 243 -11.94 6.57 -15.86
CA ALA A 243 -11.97 5.75 -17.05
C ALA A 243 -11.01 4.57 -16.97
N GLY A 244 -11.30 3.51 -17.71
CA GLY A 244 -10.35 2.48 -18.04
C GLY A 244 -9.36 2.96 -19.10
N VAL A 245 -8.07 2.81 -18.82
CA VAL A 245 -6.98 3.21 -19.72
C VAL A 245 -6.05 2.03 -19.99
N ARG A 246 -5.36 2.02 -21.14
CA ARG A 246 -4.44 0.91 -21.47
C ARG A 246 -3.17 0.90 -20.61
N VAL A 247 -2.76 2.05 -20.12
CA VAL A 247 -1.58 2.23 -19.29
C VAL A 247 -2.01 2.99 -18.03
N PRO A 248 -1.61 2.57 -16.82
CA PRO A 248 -1.99 3.23 -15.57
C PRO A 248 -1.30 4.60 -15.43
N SER A 249 -1.68 5.53 -16.29
CA SER A 249 -1.18 6.90 -16.38
C SER A 249 -2.27 7.89 -15.97
N PRO A 250 -1.94 9.01 -15.30
CA PRO A 250 -2.90 10.03 -14.88
C PRO A 250 -3.31 10.93 -16.06
N VAL A 251 -3.90 10.34 -17.12
CA VAL A 251 -4.19 11.01 -18.40
C VAL A 251 -5.03 12.27 -18.28
N PHE A 252 -5.92 12.34 -17.29
CA PHE A 252 -6.78 13.52 -17.07
C PHE A 252 -6.12 14.63 -16.27
N HIS A 253 -4.98 14.36 -15.62
CA HIS A 253 -4.38 15.30 -14.67
C HIS A 253 -4.03 16.66 -15.29
N SER A 254 -3.56 16.67 -16.53
CA SER A 254 -3.16 17.88 -17.25
C SER A 254 -4.35 18.67 -17.79
N PHE A 255 -5.51 18.06 -17.92
CA PHE A 255 -6.69 18.67 -18.55
C PHE A 255 -7.69 19.24 -17.55
N LEU A 256 -7.53 18.93 -16.25
CA LEU A 256 -8.42 19.43 -15.22
C LEU A 256 -7.97 20.79 -14.72
N GLY A 257 -8.88 21.74 -14.73
CA GLY A 257 -8.70 23.09 -14.20
C GLY A 257 -9.99 23.64 -13.60
N ILE A 258 -9.95 24.85 -13.07
CA ILE A 258 -11.10 25.58 -12.58
C ILE A 258 -11.16 26.92 -13.33
N SER A 259 -12.33 27.24 -13.91
CA SER A 259 -12.59 28.57 -14.46
C SER A 259 -13.21 29.47 -13.39
N SER A 260 -12.69 30.68 -13.30
CA SER A 260 -13.26 31.75 -12.47
C SER A 260 -14.32 32.58 -13.22
N GLU A 261 -14.57 32.28 -14.49
CA GLU A 261 -15.47 33.05 -15.34
C GLU A 261 -16.93 32.68 -15.11
N ASN A 262 -17.45 32.81 -13.90
CA ASN A 262 -18.87 32.70 -13.73
C ASN A 262 -19.43 33.90 -12.97
N THR A 263 -20.30 34.65 -13.61
CA THR A 263 -20.98 35.84 -13.13
C THR A 263 -21.80 35.63 -11.84
N ASN A 264 -21.93 34.38 -11.39
CA ASN A 264 -22.74 34.01 -10.20
C ASN A 264 -21.90 33.47 -9.04
N GLY A 265 -20.59 33.67 -9.01
CA GLY A 265 -19.73 33.20 -7.90
C GLY A 265 -19.60 31.69 -7.79
N ARG A 266 -19.94 30.94 -8.82
CA ARG A 266 -19.79 29.48 -8.88
C ARG A 266 -18.57 29.13 -9.73
N TYR A 267 -17.76 28.20 -9.25
CA TYR A 267 -16.63 27.65 -9.99
C TYR A 267 -17.10 26.51 -10.89
N GLN A 268 -16.57 26.42 -12.10
CA GLN A 268 -16.79 25.30 -13.02
C GLN A 268 -15.47 24.54 -13.23
N ALA A 269 -15.52 23.23 -13.11
CA ALA A 269 -14.45 22.35 -13.51
C ALA A 269 -14.48 22.16 -15.04
N PHE A 270 -13.32 22.15 -15.69
CA PHE A 270 -13.16 21.89 -17.12
C PHE A 270 -11.98 20.95 -17.37
#